data_83638564422610480a487fd64760c1a2
#
_entry.id   83638564422610480a487fd64760c1a2
#
_cell.length_a   1.000
_cell.length_b   1.000
_cell.length_c   1.000
_cell.angle_alpha   90.00
_cell.angle_beta   90.00
_cell.angle_gamma   90.00
#
_symmetry.space_group_name_H-M   'P 1'
#
loop_
_entity.id
_entity.type
_entity.pdbx_description
1 polymer ?
#
loop_
_entity_poly.entity_id
_entity_poly.type
_entity_poly.pdbx_seq_one_letter_code
_entity_poly.pdbx_strand_id
1 'polypeptide(L)'
;MPGDLLRTLNAAIDSSEVYTGYKKARIEELRLRKTGARSTEDIYRINCEIIDNYESFLCDSAEYYVLQNIRIARSLGNPDHLSESRLRLAFLYSLSGLFLQADDIYRSID
;
A
#
# COMPACT_ATOMS: atom_id res chain seq x y z
N MET A 1 3.48 -39.82 5.77
CA MET A 1 4.87 -40.01 5.30
C MET A 1 5.61 -38.69 5.42
N PRO A 2 6.82 -38.65 6.03
CA PRO A 2 7.56 -37.39 6.20
C PRO A 2 7.84 -36.64 4.89
N GLY A 3 8.07 -37.39 3.80
CA GLY A 3 8.35 -36.75 2.49
C GLY A 3 7.18 -36.00 1.89
N ASP A 4 5.95 -36.46 2.17
CA ASP A 4 4.75 -35.80 1.65
C ASP A 4 4.50 -34.47 2.38
N LEU A 5 4.76 -34.43 3.69
CA LEU A 5 4.64 -33.22 4.49
C LEU A 5 5.64 -32.15 4.01
N LEU A 6 6.88 -32.56 3.76
CA LEU A 6 7.93 -31.65 3.26
C LEU A 6 7.56 -31.09 1.88
N ARG A 7 7.02 -31.90 0.99
CA ARG A 7 6.55 -31.43 -0.32
C ARG A 7 5.43 -30.42 -0.19
N THR A 8 4.49 -30.65 0.70
CA THR A 8 3.37 -29.74 0.95
C THR A 8 3.87 -28.39 1.47
N LEU A 9 4.84 -28.42 2.41
CA LEU A 9 5.45 -27.20 2.96
C LEU A 9 6.22 -26.43 1.88
N ASN A 10 7.01 -27.12 1.08
CA ASN A 10 7.77 -26.51 -0.01
C ASN A 10 6.84 -25.88 -1.06
N ALA A 11 5.76 -26.57 -1.41
CA ALA A 11 4.77 -26.05 -2.36
C ALA A 11 4.10 -24.77 -1.82
N ALA A 12 3.79 -24.74 -0.52
CA ALA A 12 3.19 -23.56 0.12
C ALA A 12 4.17 -22.37 0.12
N ILE A 13 5.46 -22.61 0.41
CA ILE A 13 6.50 -21.59 0.37
C ILE A 13 6.66 -21.05 -1.05
N ASP A 14 6.75 -21.94 -2.04
CA ASP A 14 6.88 -21.54 -3.44
C ASP A 14 5.70 -20.70 -3.90
N SER A 15 4.47 -21.07 -3.51
CA SER A 15 3.27 -20.29 -3.83
C SER A 15 3.30 -18.90 -3.22
N SER A 16 3.80 -18.78 -1.98
CA SER A 16 3.95 -17.49 -1.31
C SER A 16 4.98 -16.60 -2.03
N GLU A 17 6.11 -17.16 -2.44
CA GLU A 17 7.14 -16.44 -3.19
C GLU A 17 6.61 -15.99 -4.55
N VAL A 18 5.86 -16.84 -5.25
CA VAL A 18 5.24 -16.51 -6.53
C VAL A 18 4.26 -15.35 -6.36
N TYR A 19 3.42 -15.39 -5.33
CA TYR A 19 2.46 -14.34 -5.03
C TYR A 19 3.15 -13.00 -4.77
N THR A 20 4.20 -13.00 -3.94
CA THR A 20 4.99 -11.81 -3.66
C THR A 20 5.69 -11.29 -4.92
N GLY A 21 6.18 -12.20 -5.75
CA GLY A 21 6.81 -11.87 -7.04
C GLY A 21 5.85 -11.15 -7.98
N TYR A 22 4.61 -11.62 -8.09
CA TYR A 22 3.57 -10.95 -8.88
C TYR A 22 3.29 -9.54 -8.37
N LYS A 23 3.19 -9.37 -7.07
CA LYS A 23 2.96 -8.05 -6.48
C LYS A 23 4.11 -7.09 -6.74
N LYS A 24 5.34 -7.54 -6.59
CA LYS A 24 6.52 -6.74 -6.89
C LYS A 24 6.59 -6.34 -8.37
N ALA A 25 6.30 -7.26 -9.27
CA ALA A 25 6.26 -6.98 -10.70
C ALA A 25 5.18 -5.96 -11.03
N ARG A 26 4.01 -6.08 -10.43
CA ARG A 26 2.91 -5.12 -10.62
C ARG A 26 3.29 -3.73 -10.12
N ILE A 27 3.97 -3.64 -8.97
CA ILE A 27 4.43 -2.38 -8.41
C ILE A 27 5.43 -1.70 -9.35
N GLU A 28 6.38 -2.45 -9.91
CA GLU A 28 7.33 -1.91 -10.87
C GLU A 28 6.64 -1.40 -12.13
N GLU A 29 5.64 -2.12 -12.63
CA GLU A 29 4.83 -1.68 -13.76
C GLU A 29 4.12 -0.36 -13.43
N LEU A 30 3.54 -0.25 -12.23
CA LEU A 30 2.86 0.96 -11.78
C LEU A 30 3.84 2.13 -11.62
N ARG A 31 5.05 1.88 -11.12
CA ARG A 31 6.09 2.91 -11.02
C ARG A 31 6.47 3.45 -12.40
N LEU A 32 6.58 2.58 -13.40
CA LEU A 32 6.88 3.00 -14.75
C LEU A 32 5.73 3.82 -15.34
N ARG A 33 4.49 3.43 -15.11
CA ARG A 33 3.32 4.21 -15.51
C ARG A 33 3.34 5.59 -14.87
N LYS A 34 3.77 5.68 -13.62
CA LYS A 34 3.84 6.94 -12.88
C LYS A 34 4.77 7.93 -13.55
N THR A 35 5.88 7.47 -14.13
CA THR A 35 6.81 8.35 -14.87
C THR A 35 6.18 8.97 -16.09
N GLY A 36 5.16 8.33 -16.66
CA GLY A 36 4.41 8.85 -17.81
C GLY A 36 3.09 9.53 -17.46
N ALA A 37 2.83 9.74 -16.16
CA ALA A 37 1.59 10.35 -15.72
C ALA A 37 1.47 11.79 -16.20
N ARG A 38 0.28 12.16 -16.68
CA ARG A 38 0.02 13.48 -17.27
C ARG A 38 -0.43 14.52 -16.26
N SER A 39 -0.88 14.08 -15.10
CA SER A 39 -1.41 14.98 -14.08
C SER A 39 -1.10 14.45 -12.68
N THR A 40 -1.19 15.33 -11.69
CA THR A 40 -1.03 14.97 -10.27
C THR A 40 -2.14 14.03 -9.82
N GLU A 41 -3.34 14.18 -10.37
CA GLU A 41 -4.46 13.26 -10.11
C GLU A 41 -4.13 11.85 -10.58
N ASP A 42 -3.51 11.69 -11.75
CA ASP A 42 -3.09 10.39 -12.24
C ASP A 42 -2.05 9.76 -11.32
N ILE A 43 -1.11 10.56 -10.82
CA ILE A 43 -0.10 10.09 -9.84
C ILE A 43 -0.80 9.59 -8.57
N TYR A 44 -1.80 10.32 -8.08
CA TYR A 44 -2.57 9.91 -6.91
C TYR A 44 -3.22 8.53 -7.12
N ARG A 45 -3.88 8.34 -8.26
CA ARG A 45 -4.55 7.07 -8.60
C ARG A 45 -3.58 5.91 -8.70
N ILE A 46 -2.44 6.14 -9.36
CA ILE A 46 -1.40 5.11 -9.48
C ILE A 46 -0.85 4.76 -8.10
N ASN A 47 -0.62 5.76 -7.25
CA ASN A 47 -0.18 5.52 -5.88
C ASN A 47 -1.18 4.68 -5.09
N CYS A 48 -2.48 4.87 -5.29
CA CYS A 48 -3.51 4.04 -4.64
C CYS A 48 -3.35 2.57 -5.02
N GLU A 49 -3.10 2.27 -6.28
CA GLU A 49 -2.87 0.91 -6.74
C GLU A 49 -1.57 0.32 -6.16
N ILE A 50 -0.51 1.13 -6.08
CA ILE A 50 0.75 0.71 -5.46
C ILE A 50 0.52 0.39 -3.98
N ILE A 51 -0.18 1.24 -3.27
CA ILE A 51 -0.51 1.05 -1.85
C ILE A 51 -1.27 -0.27 -1.65
N ASP A 52 -2.28 -0.54 -2.47
CA ASP A 52 -3.07 -1.77 -2.41
C ASP A 52 -2.18 -3.01 -2.55
N ASN A 53 -1.16 -2.96 -3.40
CA ASN A 53 -0.23 -4.06 -3.58
C ASN A 53 0.73 -4.22 -2.40
N TYR A 54 1.19 -3.12 -1.80
CA TYR A 54 2.13 -3.17 -0.67
C TYR A 54 1.46 -3.53 0.66
N GLU A 55 0.22 -3.11 0.91
CA GLU A 55 -0.49 -3.35 2.17
C GLU A 55 -0.50 -4.81 2.59
N SER A 56 -0.48 -5.71 1.62
CA SER A 56 -0.56 -7.14 1.88
C SER A 56 0.77 -7.75 2.36
N PHE A 57 1.91 -7.05 2.23
CA PHE A 57 3.20 -7.61 2.62
C PHE A 57 4.26 -6.62 3.12
N LEU A 58 4.17 -5.33 2.80
CA LEU A 58 5.18 -4.34 3.20
C LEU A 58 4.51 -3.00 3.58
N CYS A 59 4.05 -2.91 4.82
CA CYS A 59 3.39 -1.70 5.32
C CYS A 59 4.27 -0.45 5.27
N ASP A 60 5.57 -0.58 5.55
CA ASP A 60 6.50 0.56 5.52
C ASP A 60 6.60 1.19 4.13
N SER A 61 6.63 0.33 3.10
CA SER A 61 6.66 0.80 1.71
C SER A 61 5.33 1.45 1.32
N ALA A 62 4.22 0.89 1.77
CA ALA A 62 2.90 1.47 1.55
C ALA A 62 2.80 2.86 2.18
N GLU A 63 3.33 3.05 3.39
CA GLU A 63 3.33 4.33 4.09
C GLU A 63 3.96 5.44 3.25
N TYR A 64 5.09 5.18 2.61
CA TYR A 64 5.75 6.16 1.73
C TYR A 64 4.77 6.72 0.68
N TYR A 65 4.03 5.85 0.02
CA TYR A 65 3.08 6.26 -1.03
C TYR A 65 1.84 6.93 -0.47
N VAL A 66 1.38 6.50 0.71
CA VAL A 66 0.25 7.15 1.38
C VAL A 66 0.61 8.59 1.76
N LEU A 67 1.81 8.81 2.32
CA LEU A 67 2.29 10.14 2.66
C LEU A 67 2.43 11.02 1.41
N GLN A 68 2.88 10.47 0.30
CA GLN A 68 2.93 11.18 -0.96
C GLN A 68 1.52 11.60 -1.40
N ASN A 69 0.55 10.71 -1.30
CA ASN A 69 -0.85 11.00 -1.65
C ASN A 69 -1.46 12.09 -0.76
N ILE A 70 -1.12 12.13 0.52
CA ILE A 70 -1.56 13.21 1.40
C ILE A 70 -1.07 14.56 0.89
N ARG A 71 0.21 14.65 0.50
CA ARG A 71 0.77 15.88 -0.07
C ARG A 71 0.08 16.28 -1.38
N ILE A 72 -0.17 15.30 -2.23
CA ILE A 72 -0.87 15.51 -3.50
C ILE A 72 -2.28 16.02 -3.26
N ALA A 73 -3.02 15.39 -2.35
CA ALA A 73 -4.38 15.79 -2.02
C ALA A 73 -4.45 17.23 -1.50
N ARG A 74 -3.49 17.62 -0.67
CA ARG A 74 -3.38 19.00 -0.19
C ARG A 74 -3.08 19.97 -1.33
N SER A 75 -2.17 19.61 -2.21
CA SER A 75 -1.80 20.42 -3.37
C SER A 75 -2.98 20.63 -4.32
N LEU A 76 -3.78 19.56 -4.51
CA LEU A 76 -4.98 19.64 -5.36
C LEU A 76 -6.16 20.33 -4.68
N GLY A 77 -6.09 20.53 -3.37
CA GLY A 77 -7.22 21.05 -2.61
C GLY A 77 -8.42 20.11 -2.63
N ASN A 78 -8.17 18.80 -2.64
CA ASN A 78 -9.21 17.78 -2.70
C ASN A 78 -9.43 17.16 -1.31
N PRO A 79 -10.49 17.57 -0.58
CA PRO A 79 -10.72 17.08 0.77
C PRO A 79 -11.08 15.59 0.82
N ASP A 80 -11.72 15.06 -0.22
CA ASP A 80 -12.09 13.64 -0.27
C ASP A 80 -10.83 12.77 -0.40
N HIS A 81 -9.91 13.15 -1.28
CA HIS A 81 -8.62 12.45 -1.41
C HIS A 81 -7.80 12.56 -0.13
N LEU A 82 -7.83 13.72 0.52
CA LEU A 82 -7.11 13.92 1.77
C LEU A 82 -7.64 13.01 2.88
N SER A 83 -8.96 12.96 3.05
CA SER A 83 -9.60 12.09 4.05
C SER A 83 -9.34 10.62 3.77
N GLU A 84 -9.46 10.20 2.51
CA GLU A 84 -9.19 8.82 2.08
C GLU A 84 -7.75 8.41 2.40
N SER A 85 -6.78 9.27 2.05
CA SER A 85 -5.36 8.98 2.29
C SER A 85 -5.04 8.96 3.78
N ARG A 86 -5.65 9.82 4.58
CA ARG A 86 -5.46 9.83 6.04
C ARG A 86 -6.07 8.58 6.68
N LEU A 87 -7.22 8.11 6.20
CA LEU A 87 -7.80 6.85 6.66
C LEU A 87 -6.88 5.67 6.35
N ARG A 88 -6.26 5.65 5.18
CA ARG A 88 -5.29 4.61 4.82
C ARG A 88 -4.07 4.65 5.74
N LEU A 89 -3.57 5.84 6.04
CA LEU A 89 -2.43 5.99 6.96
C LEU A 89 -2.77 5.44 8.35
N ALA A 90 -3.95 5.78 8.87
CA ALA A 90 -4.41 5.27 10.15
C ALA A 90 -4.53 3.74 10.14
N PHE A 91 -5.04 3.18 9.07
CA PHE A 91 -5.15 1.72 8.90
C PHE A 91 -3.76 1.07 8.92
N LEU A 92 -2.79 1.62 8.20
CA LEU A 92 -1.41 1.11 8.19
C LEU A 92 -0.78 1.18 9.58
N TYR A 93 -0.99 2.27 10.30
CA TYR A 93 -0.49 2.40 11.66
C TYR A 93 -1.13 1.36 12.59
N SER A 94 -2.42 1.10 12.43
CA SER A 94 -3.12 0.05 13.20
C SER A 94 -2.51 -1.33 12.93
N LEU A 95 -2.23 -1.64 11.66
CA LEU A 95 -1.60 -2.91 11.28
C LEU A 95 -0.19 -3.05 11.87
N SER A 96 0.52 -1.94 12.03
CA SER A 96 1.88 -1.91 12.59
C SER A 96 1.90 -1.84 14.12
N GLY A 97 0.75 -1.81 14.78
CA GLY A 97 0.65 -1.70 16.23
C GLY A 97 0.78 -0.28 16.78
N LEU A 98 0.83 0.72 15.91
CA LEU A 98 0.93 2.13 16.29
C LEU A 98 -0.47 2.72 16.55
N PHE A 99 -1.14 2.21 17.58
CA PHE A 99 -2.55 2.51 17.83
C PHE A 99 -2.82 3.95 18.25
N LEU A 100 -1.89 4.57 18.98
CA LEU A 100 -2.05 5.97 19.40
C LEU A 100 -1.99 6.90 18.17
N GLN A 101 -1.06 6.67 17.28
CA GLN A 101 -0.91 7.43 16.05
C GLN A 101 -2.14 7.24 15.14
N ALA A 102 -2.63 6.00 15.05
CA ALA A 102 -3.84 5.70 14.28
C ALA A 102 -5.06 6.44 14.86
N ASP A 103 -5.23 6.39 16.17
CA ASP A 103 -6.35 7.04 16.86
C ASP A 103 -6.33 8.56 16.66
N ASP A 104 -5.15 9.18 16.77
CA ASP A 104 -4.99 10.61 16.53
C ASP A 104 -5.45 11.01 15.12
N ILE A 105 -5.13 10.20 14.13
CA ILE A 105 -5.54 10.46 12.74
C ILE A 105 -7.06 10.31 12.61
N TYR A 106 -7.64 9.23 13.14
CA TYR A 106 -9.09 9.01 13.07
C TYR A 106 -9.87 10.16 13.71
N ARG A 107 -9.39 10.67 14.84
CA ARG A 107 -10.05 11.78 15.53
C ARG A 107 -9.95 13.10 14.77
N SER A 108 -8.93 13.25 13.92
CA SER A 108 -8.72 14.48 13.15
C SER A 108 -9.54 14.53 11.86
N ILE A 109 -10.17 13.42 11.46
CA ILE A 109 -10.98 13.34 10.26
C ILE A 109 -12.44 13.61 10.63
N ASP A 110 -13.03 14.60 10.01
CA ASP A 110 -14.44 14.95 10.21
C ASP A 110 -15.37 14.12 9.32
#